data_37f9ee150722965bc14a290002e4a72b
#
_entry.id   37f9ee150722965bc14a290002e4a72b
#
_cell.length_a   1.000
_cell.length_b   1.000
_cell.length_c   1.000
_cell.angle_alpha   90.00
_cell.angle_beta   90.00
_cell.angle_gamma   90.00
#
_symmetry.space_group_name_H-M   'P 1'
#
loop_
_entity.id
_entity.type
_entity.pdbx_description
1 polymer ?
#
loop_
_entity_poly.entity_id
_entity_poly.type
_entity_poly.pdbx_seq_one_letter_code
_entity_poly.pdbx_strand_id
1 'polypeptide(L)'
;MSKTGTIYGINGPVIYLAGNTGFKMSEMVYVGKEKLVGEVISLDKDRTTIQVYEETSGLKPGEIVEASGEAVSVTLAPGILDNIFDGIERPLERIAENAGAFITRGISVDSLDMEKLWDTKLVVNEGDILHGGDIYAQVQETRAIVHKCMVPPDLTGTVTFVASDGEHAIKDHMITLRLDDGTEKQLTMIQRWPIRVPRPVHDRIPACVPLVTGQRILDTMFPIAKGGTAAIPGGFGTGKTMTQHQIAKWSDADIIIYIGCGERGNEMTQVLEEFSELVDPKSGNPLMDRTTLIANTSNMPVAAREASIYTGLTLAEYYRDMGYDVAIMADSTSRWAEALRAVSYTHLTLLTTSRV
;
A
#
# COMPACT_ATOMS: atom_id res chain seq x y z
N MET A 1 28.04 -0.12 -6.75
CA MET A 1 28.30 0.87 -5.69
C MET A 1 26.99 1.57 -5.42
N SER A 2 26.52 1.59 -4.18
CA SER A 2 25.32 2.35 -3.79
C SER A 2 25.60 3.85 -4.06
N LYS A 3 24.64 4.51 -4.71
CA LYS A 3 24.72 5.95 -4.94
C LYS A 3 24.47 6.65 -3.61
N THR A 4 25.26 7.66 -3.31
CA THR A 4 25.15 8.44 -2.06
C THR A 4 25.11 9.92 -2.36
N GLY A 5 24.44 10.68 -1.50
CA GLY A 5 24.42 12.13 -1.52
C GLY A 5 24.59 12.71 -0.12
N THR A 6 24.87 13.99 -0.03
CA THR A 6 25.05 14.69 1.25
C THR A 6 24.00 15.75 1.43
N ILE A 7 23.37 15.78 2.58
CA ILE A 7 22.35 16.78 2.93
C ILE A 7 23.02 18.15 3.08
N TYR A 8 22.53 19.15 2.35
CA TYR A 8 22.96 20.53 2.56
C TYR A 8 21.86 21.40 3.18
N GLY A 9 20.59 21.01 3.07
CA GLY A 9 19.48 21.78 3.62
C GLY A 9 18.31 20.88 4.03
N ILE A 10 17.57 21.31 5.03
CA ILE A 10 16.39 20.61 5.57
C ILE A 10 15.28 21.65 5.73
N ASN A 11 14.08 21.32 5.25
CA ASN A 11 12.89 22.17 5.37
C ASN A 11 11.67 21.31 5.67
N GLY A 12 11.33 21.14 6.94
CA GLY A 12 10.26 20.25 7.36
C GLY A 12 10.52 18.81 6.87
N PRO A 13 9.56 18.18 6.19
CA PRO A 13 9.70 16.80 5.70
C PRO A 13 10.57 16.70 4.44
N VAL A 14 11.11 17.80 3.93
CA VAL A 14 11.89 17.84 2.70
C VAL A 14 13.36 18.13 2.99
N ILE A 15 14.23 17.33 2.38
CA ILE A 15 15.68 17.53 2.43
C ILE A 15 16.23 17.80 1.04
N TYR A 16 17.34 18.51 0.99
CA TYR A 16 18.01 18.91 -0.23
C TYR A 16 19.44 18.38 -0.25
N LEU A 17 19.80 17.75 -1.37
CA LEU A 17 21.17 17.34 -1.66
C LEU A 17 21.74 18.25 -2.74
N ALA A 18 23.03 18.57 -2.62
CA ALA A 18 23.74 19.36 -3.61
C ALA A 18 24.01 18.54 -4.88
N GLY A 19 23.69 19.12 -6.04
CA GLY A 19 23.98 18.56 -7.35
C GLY A 19 23.13 17.35 -7.76
N ASN A 20 23.47 16.79 -8.90
CA ASN A 20 22.89 15.55 -9.39
C ASN A 20 23.63 14.36 -8.78
N THR A 21 23.02 13.71 -7.81
CA THR A 21 23.58 12.55 -7.10
C THR A 21 23.49 11.24 -7.90
N GLY A 22 22.87 11.30 -9.09
CA GLY A 22 22.62 10.12 -9.94
C GLY A 22 21.48 9.24 -9.45
N PHE A 23 20.68 9.70 -8.49
CA PHE A 23 19.43 9.05 -8.07
C PHE A 23 18.43 9.10 -9.21
N LYS A 24 17.41 8.23 -9.13
CA LYS A 24 16.29 8.22 -10.08
C LYS A 24 15.09 8.95 -9.46
N MET A 25 14.20 9.41 -10.31
CA MET A 25 12.91 9.96 -9.88
C MET A 25 12.09 8.86 -9.19
N SER A 26 11.42 9.21 -8.09
CA SER A 26 10.65 8.28 -7.23
C SER A 26 11.48 7.14 -6.60
N GLU A 27 12.81 7.24 -6.62
CA GLU A 27 13.68 6.26 -5.96
C GLU A 27 13.55 6.37 -4.43
N MET A 28 13.39 5.24 -3.76
CA MET A 28 13.45 5.15 -2.31
C MET A 28 14.89 5.37 -1.84
N VAL A 29 15.05 6.12 -0.78
CA VAL A 29 16.35 6.44 -0.19
C VAL A 29 16.32 6.30 1.33
N TYR A 30 17.48 6.04 1.90
CA TYR A 30 17.69 6.00 3.34
C TYR A 30 18.45 7.25 3.78
N VAL A 31 17.84 8.03 4.67
CA VAL A 31 18.28 9.36 5.05
C VAL A 31 18.95 9.35 6.42
N GLY A 32 20.17 9.84 6.49
CA GLY A 32 20.93 10.02 7.73
C GLY A 32 21.34 8.73 8.41
N LYS A 33 21.85 8.87 9.62
CA LYS A 33 22.34 7.74 10.44
C LYS A 33 21.21 6.79 10.88
N GLU A 34 20.03 7.31 11.07
CA GLU A 34 18.84 6.56 11.50
C GLU A 34 18.15 5.84 10.32
N LYS A 35 18.63 6.05 9.07
CA LYS A 35 18.11 5.44 7.85
C LYS A 35 16.62 5.69 7.65
N LEU A 36 16.19 6.95 7.86
CA LEU A 36 14.80 7.32 7.65
C LEU A 36 14.40 7.11 6.19
N VAL A 37 13.21 6.57 5.97
CA VAL A 37 12.72 6.31 4.61
C VAL A 37 12.33 7.60 3.93
N GLY A 38 12.81 7.80 2.71
CA GLY A 38 12.47 8.95 1.87
C GLY A 38 12.32 8.57 0.40
N GLU A 39 11.77 9.50 -0.38
CA GLU A 39 11.57 9.38 -1.83
C GLU A 39 12.14 10.58 -2.56
N VAL A 40 12.80 10.35 -3.69
CA VAL A 40 13.28 11.41 -4.58
C VAL A 40 12.11 12.00 -5.35
N ILE A 41 11.81 13.27 -5.12
CA ILE A 41 10.63 13.94 -5.65
C ILE A 41 10.94 15.01 -6.71
N SER A 42 12.22 15.47 -6.79
CA SER A 42 12.69 16.35 -7.87
C SER A 42 14.19 16.17 -8.09
N LEU A 43 14.58 16.24 -9.36
CA LEU A 43 15.96 16.16 -9.82
C LEU A 43 16.24 17.38 -10.71
N ASP A 44 16.95 18.37 -10.18
CA ASP A 44 17.43 19.53 -10.89
C ASP A 44 18.95 19.41 -11.11
N LYS A 45 19.52 20.26 -11.97
CA LYS A 45 20.97 20.26 -12.24
C LYS A 45 21.82 20.47 -10.98
N ASP A 46 21.35 21.34 -10.12
CA ASP A 46 22.09 21.81 -8.94
C ASP A 46 21.55 21.26 -7.64
N ARG A 47 20.44 20.52 -7.69
CA ARG A 47 19.74 20.07 -6.48
C ARG A 47 18.94 18.79 -6.72
N THR A 48 19.07 17.84 -5.79
CA THR A 48 18.17 16.72 -5.62
C THR A 48 17.26 16.96 -4.41
N THR A 49 15.95 16.87 -4.58
CA THR A 49 14.97 17.08 -3.52
C THR A 49 14.37 15.76 -3.10
N ILE A 50 14.36 15.49 -1.81
CA ILE A 50 13.87 14.25 -1.22
C ILE A 50 12.81 14.57 -0.19
N GLN A 51 11.71 13.85 -0.23
CA GLN A 51 10.67 13.85 0.78
C GLN A 51 10.90 12.71 1.75
N VAL A 52 10.92 12.99 3.04
CA VAL A 52 11.11 11.99 4.09
C VAL A 52 9.74 11.60 4.66
N TYR A 53 9.49 10.31 4.78
CA TYR A 53 8.23 9.74 5.28
C TYR A 53 8.14 9.67 6.80
N GLU A 54 9.24 10.01 7.46
CA GLU A 54 9.36 10.05 8.91
C GLU A 54 9.68 11.46 9.40
N GLU A 55 9.68 11.65 10.72
CA GLU A 55 10.02 12.95 11.30
C GLU A 55 11.51 13.26 11.12
N THR A 56 11.79 14.44 10.56
CA THR A 56 13.15 14.88 10.23
C THR A 56 13.86 15.60 11.38
N SER A 57 13.21 15.73 12.54
CA SER A 57 13.81 16.36 13.75
C SER A 57 15.10 15.65 14.12
N GLY A 58 16.19 16.42 14.24
CA GLY A 58 17.52 15.87 14.60
C GLY A 58 18.41 15.53 13.43
N LEU A 59 17.93 15.47 12.18
CA LEU A 59 18.76 15.40 10.99
C LEU A 59 19.64 16.67 10.88
N LYS A 60 20.85 16.51 10.36
CA LYS A 60 21.81 17.61 10.23
C LYS A 60 22.34 17.71 8.80
N PRO A 61 22.61 18.93 8.31
CA PRO A 61 23.43 19.09 7.11
C PRO A 61 24.78 18.37 7.28
N GLY A 62 25.23 17.71 6.21
CA GLY A 62 26.43 16.88 6.22
C GLY A 62 26.16 15.38 6.41
N GLU A 63 24.94 14.97 6.79
CA GLU A 63 24.58 13.55 6.84
C GLU A 63 24.41 12.96 5.44
N ILE A 64 24.62 11.65 5.34
CA ILE A 64 24.60 10.90 4.08
C ILE A 64 23.19 10.39 3.80
N VAL A 65 22.83 10.39 2.53
CA VAL A 65 21.65 9.72 1.97
C VAL A 65 22.09 8.63 1.04
N GLU A 66 21.55 7.45 1.20
CA GLU A 66 21.86 6.25 0.42
C GLU A 66 20.69 5.87 -0.48
N ALA A 67 20.94 5.56 -1.76
CA ALA A 67 19.93 5.05 -2.67
C ALA A 67 19.60 3.58 -2.38
N SER A 68 18.34 3.21 -2.42
CA SER A 68 17.93 1.79 -2.36
C SER A 68 18.07 1.08 -3.70
N GLY A 69 18.02 1.82 -4.81
CA GLY A 69 17.98 1.28 -6.18
C GLY A 69 16.57 1.01 -6.70
N GLU A 70 15.55 1.06 -5.85
CA GLU A 70 14.16 0.75 -6.15
C GLU A 70 13.25 1.92 -5.80
N ALA A 71 12.06 1.98 -6.40
CA ALA A 71 11.02 2.93 -6.01
C ALA A 71 10.38 2.52 -4.67
N VAL A 72 9.70 3.48 -4.02
CA VAL A 72 8.87 3.17 -2.85
C VAL A 72 7.79 2.17 -3.27
N SER A 73 7.84 0.99 -2.68
CA SER A 73 7.05 -0.17 -3.10
C SER A 73 6.40 -0.85 -1.90
N VAL A 74 5.26 -1.47 -2.13
CA VAL A 74 4.59 -2.36 -1.17
C VAL A 74 4.95 -3.82 -1.41
N THR A 75 4.83 -4.61 -0.37
CA THR A 75 5.06 -6.06 -0.37
C THR A 75 3.72 -6.78 -0.51
N LEU A 76 3.48 -7.37 -1.65
CA LEU A 76 2.23 -8.05 -2.00
C LEU A 76 2.41 -9.56 -1.84
N ALA A 77 1.78 -10.15 -0.81
CA ALA A 77 1.85 -11.57 -0.50
C ALA A 77 0.72 -11.97 0.47
N PRO A 78 0.50 -13.26 0.77
CA PRO A 78 -0.42 -13.68 1.82
C PRO A 78 -0.08 -13.05 3.19
N GLY A 79 -1.10 -12.58 3.91
CA GLY A 79 -0.96 -11.93 5.21
C GLY A 79 -1.18 -10.41 5.19
N ILE A 80 -1.70 -9.85 4.10
CA ILE A 80 -2.11 -8.44 4.02
C ILE A 80 -3.44 -8.24 4.75
N LEU A 81 -4.39 -9.17 4.60
CA LEU A 81 -5.67 -9.12 5.30
C LEU A 81 -5.50 -9.35 6.79
N ASP A 82 -6.45 -8.86 7.58
CA ASP A 82 -6.43 -8.91 9.06
C ASP A 82 -5.22 -8.17 9.66
N ASN A 83 -4.66 -7.19 8.93
CA ASN A 83 -3.53 -6.40 9.37
C ASN A 83 -3.82 -4.89 9.35
N ILE A 84 -3.02 -4.18 10.15
CA ILE A 84 -3.06 -2.72 10.28
C ILE A 84 -1.71 -2.16 9.91
N PHE A 85 -1.69 -1.37 8.84
CA PHE A 85 -0.48 -0.73 8.33
C PHE A 85 -0.51 0.80 8.52
N ASP A 86 0.65 1.40 8.48
CA ASP A 86 0.76 2.84 8.30
C ASP A 86 0.75 3.23 6.81
N GLY A 87 0.97 4.53 6.51
CA GLY A 87 0.90 5.04 5.14
C GLY A 87 1.95 4.49 4.17
N ILE A 88 2.99 3.82 4.64
CA ILE A 88 4.07 3.19 3.84
C ILE A 88 4.18 1.69 4.13
N GLU A 89 3.08 1.06 4.49
CA GLU A 89 2.97 -0.39 4.73
C GLU A 89 3.82 -0.92 5.91
N ARG A 90 4.09 -0.11 6.93
CA ARG A 90 4.70 -0.65 8.16
C ARG A 90 3.61 -1.25 9.05
N PRO A 91 3.77 -2.49 9.55
CA PRO A 91 2.77 -3.18 10.36
C PRO A 91 2.76 -2.59 11.77
N LEU A 92 1.67 -1.91 12.15
CA LEU A 92 1.59 -1.15 13.40
C LEU A 92 1.59 -2.05 14.64
N GLU A 93 0.97 -3.23 14.58
CA GLU A 93 0.97 -4.19 15.70
C GLU A 93 2.38 -4.70 15.99
N ARG A 94 3.11 -5.15 14.98
CA ARG A 94 4.49 -5.61 15.12
C ARG A 94 5.45 -4.51 15.58
N ILE A 95 5.20 -3.26 15.15
CA ILE A 95 5.95 -2.11 15.65
C ILE A 95 5.66 -1.90 17.12
N ALA A 96 4.40 -1.99 17.56
CA ALA A 96 4.03 -1.83 18.96
C ALA A 96 4.64 -2.92 19.85
N GLU A 97 4.73 -4.16 19.38
CA GLU A 97 5.40 -5.26 20.07
C GLU A 97 6.91 -4.99 20.26
N ASN A 98 7.57 -4.43 19.24
CA ASN A 98 9.02 -4.21 19.25
C ASN A 98 9.44 -2.88 19.92
N ALA A 99 8.68 -1.82 19.73
CA ALA A 99 9.03 -0.46 20.15
C ALA A 99 8.12 0.12 21.25
N GLY A 100 7.03 -0.59 21.63
CA GLY A 100 6.05 -0.10 22.59
C GLY A 100 5.07 0.91 21.97
N ALA A 101 4.52 1.81 22.82
CA ALA A 101 3.43 2.72 22.45
C ALA A 101 3.81 3.82 21.43
N PHE A 102 5.09 4.00 21.13
CA PHE A 102 5.56 5.06 20.24
C PHE A 102 6.37 4.46 19.08
N ILE A 103 6.08 4.93 17.86
CA ILE A 103 6.86 4.56 16.67
C ILE A 103 8.23 5.24 16.75
N THR A 104 9.28 4.42 16.90
CA THR A 104 10.66 4.91 16.92
C THR A 104 11.10 5.23 15.48
N ARG A 105 11.80 6.35 15.30
CA ARG A 105 12.34 6.74 13.99
C ARG A 105 13.34 5.72 13.47
N GLY A 106 13.32 5.49 12.16
CA GLY A 106 14.23 4.54 11.49
C GLY A 106 13.96 3.07 11.83
N ILE A 107 12.81 2.76 12.48
CA ILE A 107 12.45 1.38 12.73
C ILE A 107 12.18 0.66 11.41
N SER A 108 12.93 -0.40 11.16
CA SER A 108 12.73 -1.28 10.00
C SER A 108 12.12 -2.59 10.49
N VAL A 109 10.90 -2.85 10.07
CA VAL A 109 10.18 -4.10 10.32
C VAL A 109 9.64 -4.56 8.98
N ASP A 110 9.75 -5.85 8.70
CA ASP A 110 9.14 -6.42 7.49
C ASP A 110 7.63 -6.18 7.49
N SER A 111 7.09 -5.76 6.36
CA SER A 111 5.66 -5.45 6.22
C SER A 111 4.78 -6.66 6.54
N LEU A 112 5.24 -7.86 6.16
CA LEU A 112 4.55 -9.11 6.39
C LEU A 112 5.41 -10.08 7.20
N ASP A 113 4.79 -11.12 7.75
CA ASP A 113 5.50 -12.17 8.48
C ASP A 113 6.22 -13.11 7.51
N MET A 114 7.55 -13.00 7.45
CA MET A 114 8.39 -13.76 6.55
C MET A 114 8.57 -15.23 6.97
N GLU A 115 8.24 -15.57 8.22
CA GLU A 115 8.45 -16.91 8.76
C GLU A 115 7.15 -17.71 8.93
N LYS A 116 5.99 -17.05 8.79
CA LYS A 116 4.69 -17.71 8.85
C LYS A 116 4.56 -18.74 7.73
N LEU A 117 4.23 -19.97 8.11
CA LEU A 117 3.97 -21.05 7.17
C LEU A 117 2.51 -21.00 6.71
N TRP A 118 2.34 -21.21 5.42
CA TRP A 118 1.06 -21.23 4.75
C TRP A 118 0.85 -22.55 4.02
N ASP A 119 -0.29 -23.17 4.21
CA ASP A 119 -0.68 -24.34 3.43
C ASP A 119 -0.95 -23.92 1.97
N THR A 120 -0.01 -24.27 1.11
CA THR A 120 0.06 -23.78 -0.26
C THR A 120 -0.25 -24.91 -1.24
N LYS A 121 -1.17 -24.64 -2.16
CA LYS A 121 -1.54 -25.54 -3.25
C LYS A 121 -1.06 -24.97 -4.57
N LEU A 122 -0.18 -25.68 -5.25
CA LEU A 122 0.27 -25.34 -6.61
C LEU A 122 -0.80 -25.77 -7.63
N VAL A 123 -1.06 -24.90 -8.63
CA VAL A 123 -2.09 -25.14 -9.65
C VAL A 123 -1.53 -25.23 -11.07
N VAL A 124 -0.19 -25.29 -11.18
CA VAL A 124 0.54 -25.35 -12.45
C VAL A 124 1.49 -26.55 -12.46
N ASN A 125 1.93 -26.95 -13.65
CA ASN A 125 2.87 -28.07 -13.86
C ASN A 125 4.10 -27.60 -14.63
N GLU A 126 5.19 -28.35 -14.50
CA GLU A 126 6.36 -28.15 -15.35
C GLU A 126 6.01 -28.29 -16.84
N GLY A 127 6.47 -27.34 -17.64
CA GLY A 127 6.15 -27.23 -19.06
C GLY A 127 4.99 -26.31 -19.41
N ASP A 128 4.19 -25.88 -18.44
CA ASP A 128 3.12 -24.89 -18.66
C ASP A 128 3.71 -23.53 -19.08
N ILE A 129 3.03 -22.83 -19.98
CA ILE A 129 3.37 -21.45 -20.37
C ILE A 129 2.49 -20.52 -19.55
N LEU A 130 3.09 -19.62 -18.78
CA LEU A 130 2.39 -18.65 -17.95
C LEU A 130 2.65 -17.23 -18.44
N HIS A 131 1.62 -16.42 -18.34
CA HIS A 131 1.64 -14.99 -18.63
C HIS A 131 1.45 -14.16 -17.36
N GLY A 132 1.77 -12.89 -17.42
CA GLY A 132 1.52 -11.97 -16.32
C GLY A 132 0.06 -11.98 -15.87
N GLY A 133 -0.16 -12.21 -14.56
CA GLY A 133 -1.48 -12.36 -13.97
C GLY A 133 -2.00 -13.80 -13.85
N ASP A 134 -1.37 -14.78 -14.50
CA ASP A 134 -1.75 -16.18 -14.32
C ASP A 134 -1.47 -16.66 -12.90
N ILE A 135 -2.40 -17.47 -12.36
CA ILE A 135 -2.32 -17.98 -10.99
C ILE A 135 -1.47 -19.25 -10.98
N TYR A 136 -0.42 -19.27 -10.16
CA TYR A 136 0.42 -20.46 -10.02
C TYR A 136 0.25 -21.19 -8.68
N ALA A 137 -0.26 -20.50 -7.64
CA ALA A 137 -0.51 -21.10 -6.33
C ALA A 137 -1.71 -20.46 -5.64
N GLN A 138 -2.29 -21.16 -4.69
CA GLN A 138 -3.40 -20.74 -3.85
C GLN A 138 -3.08 -21.01 -2.38
N VAL A 139 -3.44 -20.06 -1.52
CA VAL A 139 -3.20 -20.10 -0.08
C VAL A 139 -4.45 -19.64 0.64
N GLN A 140 -4.89 -20.34 1.69
CA GLN A 140 -5.97 -19.86 2.55
C GLN A 140 -5.42 -18.73 3.44
N GLU A 141 -5.63 -17.46 3.05
CA GLU A 141 -5.11 -16.30 3.77
C GLU A 141 -5.88 -16.04 5.07
N THR A 142 -7.21 -15.99 4.95
CA THR A 142 -8.14 -15.87 6.08
C THR A 142 -9.24 -16.92 5.94
N ARG A 143 -10.17 -17.01 6.90
CA ARG A 143 -11.31 -17.93 6.81
C ARG A 143 -12.22 -17.65 5.61
N ALA A 144 -12.23 -16.41 5.14
CA ALA A 144 -13.11 -15.94 4.07
C ALA A 144 -12.41 -15.90 2.70
N ILE A 145 -11.10 -15.68 2.65
CA ILE A 145 -10.38 -15.30 1.43
C ILE A 145 -9.26 -16.29 1.11
N VAL A 146 -9.26 -16.76 -0.13
CA VAL A 146 -8.17 -17.55 -0.73
C VAL A 146 -7.23 -16.62 -1.49
N HIS A 147 -6.02 -16.47 -1.01
CA HIS A 147 -5.00 -15.71 -1.71
C HIS A 147 -4.52 -16.45 -2.95
N LYS A 148 -4.49 -15.79 -4.09
CA LYS A 148 -4.06 -16.36 -5.37
C LYS A 148 -2.70 -15.76 -5.74
N CYS A 149 -1.65 -16.55 -5.65
CA CYS A 149 -0.32 -16.12 -6.04
C CYS A 149 -0.24 -16.05 -7.57
N MET A 150 0.08 -14.87 -8.10
CA MET A 150 0.04 -14.59 -9.54
C MET A 150 1.45 -14.33 -10.07
N VAL A 151 1.66 -14.66 -11.34
CA VAL A 151 2.86 -14.25 -12.09
C VAL A 151 2.88 -12.71 -12.16
N PRO A 152 4.03 -12.05 -11.87
CA PRO A 152 4.16 -10.60 -12.05
C PRO A 152 3.72 -10.16 -13.46
N PRO A 153 3.04 -8.99 -13.60
CA PRO A 153 2.43 -8.58 -14.87
C PRO A 153 3.39 -8.45 -16.06
N ASP A 154 4.65 -8.21 -15.79
CA ASP A 154 5.72 -8.01 -16.77
C ASP A 154 6.45 -9.29 -17.20
N LEU A 155 6.06 -10.44 -16.64
CA LEU A 155 6.72 -11.71 -16.91
C LEU A 155 5.84 -12.64 -17.75
N THR A 156 6.48 -13.32 -18.69
CA THR A 156 5.92 -14.45 -19.46
C THR A 156 7.00 -15.49 -19.65
N GLY A 157 6.67 -16.75 -19.46
CA GLY A 157 7.67 -17.81 -19.62
C GLY A 157 7.11 -19.20 -19.41
N THR A 158 7.98 -20.19 -19.61
CA THR A 158 7.67 -21.60 -19.42
C THR A 158 8.13 -22.06 -18.04
N VAL A 159 7.27 -22.77 -17.32
CA VAL A 159 7.56 -23.31 -16.00
C VAL A 159 8.61 -24.42 -16.12
N THR A 160 9.72 -24.29 -15.43
CA THR A 160 10.83 -25.28 -15.40
C THR A 160 10.98 -25.99 -14.07
N PHE A 161 10.37 -25.45 -13.01
CA PHE A 161 10.35 -26.02 -11.68
C PHE A 161 9.05 -25.64 -10.97
N VAL A 162 8.49 -26.57 -10.21
CA VAL A 162 7.33 -26.39 -9.34
C VAL A 162 7.62 -27.01 -7.99
N ALA A 163 7.42 -26.26 -6.90
CA ALA A 163 7.51 -26.79 -5.54
C ALA A 163 6.42 -27.82 -5.25
N SER A 164 6.58 -28.62 -4.22
CA SER A 164 5.52 -29.53 -3.75
C SER A 164 4.42 -28.77 -3.01
N ASP A 165 3.21 -29.27 -3.04
CA ASP A 165 2.14 -28.81 -2.14
C ASP A 165 2.56 -28.98 -0.67
N GLY A 166 2.12 -28.09 0.21
CA GLY A 166 2.38 -28.15 1.63
C GLY A 166 2.63 -26.78 2.31
N GLU A 167 3.23 -26.82 3.47
CA GLU A 167 3.56 -25.62 4.24
C GLU A 167 4.80 -24.92 3.69
N HIS A 168 4.63 -23.65 3.29
CA HIS A 168 5.69 -22.79 2.79
C HIS A 168 5.62 -21.39 3.39
N ALA A 169 6.78 -20.80 3.62
CA ALA A 169 6.88 -19.39 3.94
C ALA A 169 6.76 -18.53 2.68
N ILE A 170 6.32 -17.29 2.82
CA ILE A 170 6.12 -16.40 1.65
C ILE A 170 7.40 -16.14 0.85
N LYS A 171 8.57 -16.26 1.48
CA LYS A 171 9.90 -16.11 0.86
C LYS A 171 10.41 -17.35 0.13
N ASP A 172 9.75 -18.52 0.31
CA ASP A 172 10.20 -19.76 -0.26
C ASP A 172 10.03 -19.76 -1.79
N HIS A 173 10.92 -20.49 -2.45
CA HIS A 173 10.90 -20.64 -3.91
C HIS A 173 9.76 -21.56 -4.33
N MET A 174 8.78 -21.01 -5.06
CA MET A 174 7.57 -21.71 -5.46
C MET A 174 7.66 -22.28 -6.87
N ILE A 175 8.03 -21.45 -7.84
CA ILE A 175 8.18 -21.86 -9.25
C ILE A 175 9.39 -21.17 -9.90
N THR A 176 9.92 -21.75 -10.95
CA THR A 176 10.89 -21.10 -11.85
C THR A 176 10.28 -20.94 -13.23
N LEU A 177 10.35 -19.74 -13.78
CA LEU A 177 9.98 -19.43 -15.16
C LEU A 177 11.24 -19.26 -16.01
N ARG A 178 11.30 -19.93 -17.15
CA ARG A 178 12.26 -19.63 -18.21
C ARG A 178 11.61 -18.66 -19.17
N LEU A 179 12.18 -17.45 -19.24
CA LEU A 179 11.71 -16.37 -20.11
C LEU A 179 12.15 -16.61 -21.56
N ASP A 180 11.58 -15.82 -22.49
CA ASP A 180 11.88 -15.94 -23.93
C ASP A 180 13.35 -15.66 -24.28
N ASP A 181 14.04 -14.85 -23.47
CA ASP A 181 15.48 -14.58 -23.61
C ASP A 181 16.38 -15.69 -23.07
N GLY A 182 15.77 -16.78 -22.56
CA GLY A 182 16.46 -17.92 -21.97
C GLY A 182 16.91 -17.73 -20.52
N THR A 183 16.62 -16.59 -19.91
CA THR A 183 16.91 -16.36 -18.47
C THR A 183 15.90 -17.09 -17.60
N GLU A 184 16.35 -17.54 -16.43
CA GLU A 184 15.48 -18.16 -15.43
C GLU A 184 15.14 -17.18 -14.31
N LYS A 185 13.85 -17.08 -14.01
CA LYS A 185 13.33 -16.24 -12.93
C LYS A 185 12.66 -17.09 -11.87
N GLN A 186 13.20 -17.09 -10.66
CA GLN A 186 12.57 -17.73 -9.51
C GLN A 186 11.47 -16.82 -8.96
N LEU A 187 10.30 -17.38 -8.72
CA LEU A 187 9.17 -16.71 -8.10
C LEU A 187 8.92 -17.29 -6.70
N THR A 188 8.66 -16.39 -5.79
CA THR A 188 8.16 -16.64 -4.43
C THR A 188 6.73 -16.12 -4.34
N MET A 189 6.03 -16.27 -3.23
CA MET A 189 4.70 -15.69 -3.06
C MET A 189 4.72 -14.16 -2.99
N ILE A 190 5.91 -13.54 -2.86
CA ILE A 190 6.09 -12.10 -2.72
C ILE A 190 6.17 -11.43 -4.10
N GLN A 191 5.38 -10.38 -4.29
CA GLN A 191 5.57 -9.38 -5.33
C GLN A 191 5.87 -8.03 -4.70
N ARG A 192 6.83 -7.27 -5.23
CA ARG A 192 7.03 -5.87 -4.88
C ARG A 192 6.47 -4.99 -5.98
N TRP A 193 5.63 -4.02 -5.59
CA TRP A 193 5.01 -3.12 -6.55
C TRP A 193 5.16 -1.65 -6.13
N PRO A 194 5.63 -0.77 -7.03
CA PRO A 194 5.77 0.65 -6.73
C PRO A 194 4.39 1.30 -6.50
N ILE A 195 4.22 2.00 -5.39
CA ILE A 195 2.92 2.59 -5.02
C ILE A 195 2.42 3.66 -5.98
N ARG A 196 3.31 4.30 -6.75
CA ARG A 196 2.94 5.35 -7.71
C ARG A 196 2.69 4.84 -9.11
N VAL A 197 2.82 3.54 -9.35
CA VAL A 197 2.58 2.91 -10.64
C VAL A 197 1.31 2.07 -10.54
N PRO A 198 0.22 2.45 -11.23
CA PRO A 198 -1.00 1.64 -11.23
C PRO A 198 -0.70 0.25 -11.81
N ARG A 199 -1.36 -0.77 -11.25
CA ARG A 199 -1.23 -2.12 -11.79
C ARG A 199 -1.95 -2.20 -13.15
N PRO A 200 -1.36 -2.86 -14.15
CA PRO A 200 -1.94 -2.94 -15.48
C PRO A 200 -3.29 -3.67 -15.45
N VAL A 201 -4.15 -3.31 -16.38
CA VAL A 201 -5.43 -3.97 -16.61
C VAL A 201 -5.51 -4.39 -18.08
N HIS A 202 -6.08 -5.54 -18.35
CA HIS A 202 -6.26 -6.03 -19.72
C HIS A 202 -7.34 -5.19 -20.42
N ASP A 203 -8.52 -5.09 -19.79
CA ASP A 203 -9.65 -4.34 -20.32
C ASP A 203 -10.37 -3.55 -19.23
N ARG A 204 -10.99 -2.43 -19.62
CA ARG A 204 -11.91 -1.68 -18.77
C ARG A 204 -13.33 -2.08 -19.07
N ILE A 205 -13.98 -2.73 -18.13
CA ILE A 205 -15.39 -3.11 -18.22
C ILE A 205 -16.26 -1.92 -17.83
N PRO A 206 -17.36 -1.61 -18.58
CA PRO A 206 -18.29 -0.57 -18.17
C PRO A 206 -18.87 -0.84 -16.79
N ALA A 207 -18.91 0.19 -15.94
CA ALA A 207 -19.46 0.11 -14.59
C ALA A 207 -21.01 0.11 -14.66
N CYS A 208 -21.63 -1.04 -14.93
CA CYS A 208 -23.08 -1.20 -15.08
C CYS A 208 -23.71 -2.12 -14.01
N VAL A 209 -22.88 -2.80 -13.21
CA VAL A 209 -23.37 -3.64 -12.11
C VAL A 209 -23.42 -2.81 -10.84
N PRO A 210 -24.59 -2.69 -10.14
CA PRO A 210 -24.68 -1.93 -8.91
C PRO A 210 -23.93 -2.62 -7.76
N LEU A 211 -23.23 -1.83 -6.94
CA LEU A 211 -22.75 -2.23 -5.64
C LEU A 211 -23.91 -2.19 -4.65
N VAL A 212 -24.26 -3.30 -4.06
CA VAL A 212 -25.29 -3.33 -3.00
C VAL A 212 -24.61 -2.90 -1.70
N THR A 213 -25.00 -1.71 -1.21
CA THR A 213 -24.42 -1.14 0.02
C THR A 213 -25.15 -1.56 1.29
N GLY A 214 -26.35 -2.13 1.15
CA GLY A 214 -27.25 -2.43 2.26
C GLY A 214 -27.97 -1.20 2.83
N GLN A 215 -27.70 -0.01 2.30
CA GLN A 215 -28.37 1.23 2.68
C GLN A 215 -29.48 1.55 1.66
N ARG A 216 -30.75 1.40 2.06
CA ARG A 216 -31.90 1.56 1.15
C ARG A 216 -31.86 2.87 0.36
N ILE A 217 -31.51 3.98 0.99
CA ILE A 217 -31.43 5.28 0.33
C ILE A 217 -30.36 5.30 -0.76
N LEU A 218 -29.18 4.75 -0.47
CA LEU A 218 -28.10 4.67 -1.45
C LEU A 218 -28.48 3.74 -2.59
N ASP A 219 -28.91 2.54 -2.27
CA ASP A 219 -29.17 1.50 -3.29
C ASP A 219 -30.35 1.86 -4.21
N THR A 220 -31.32 2.67 -3.74
CA THR A 220 -32.52 3.04 -4.54
C THR A 220 -32.44 4.42 -5.20
N MET A 221 -31.80 5.39 -4.54
CA MET A 221 -31.82 6.79 -5.00
C MET A 221 -30.46 7.27 -5.52
N PHE A 222 -29.37 6.67 -5.05
CA PHE A 222 -28.00 7.05 -5.40
C PHE A 222 -27.10 5.82 -5.59
N PRO A 223 -27.50 4.90 -6.49
CA PRO A 223 -26.78 3.63 -6.63
C PRO A 223 -25.32 3.85 -7.03
N ILE A 224 -24.43 3.10 -6.37
CA ILE A 224 -23.01 3.07 -6.68
C ILE A 224 -22.77 1.87 -7.59
N ALA A 225 -22.05 2.05 -8.67
CA ALA A 225 -21.67 0.94 -9.54
C ALA A 225 -20.37 0.27 -9.03
N LYS A 226 -20.25 -1.05 -9.18
CA LYS A 226 -19.00 -1.78 -8.99
C LYS A 226 -17.96 -1.23 -9.98
N GLY A 227 -16.75 -0.91 -9.49
CA GLY A 227 -15.75 -0.19 -10.25
C GLY A 227 -15.98 1.32 -10.38
N GLY A 228 -17.07 1.84 -9.77
CA GLY A 228 -17.37 3.27 -9.72
C GLY A 228 -16.70 3.98 -8.53
N THR A 229 -16.79 5.30 -8.52
CA THR A 229 -16.32 6.16 -7.45
C THR A 229 -17.45 6.99 -6.89
N ALA A 230 -17.60 7.03 -5.57
CA ALA A 230 -18.59 7.84 -4.87
C ALA A 230 -17.92 8.79 -3.88
N ALA A 231 -18.44 10.00 -3.76
CA ALA A 231 -18.02 10.96 -2.74
C ALA A 231 -19.13 11.08 -1.68
N ILE A 232 -18.71 11.16 -0.41
CA ILE A 232 -19.60 11.42 0.73
C ILE A 232 -19.23 12.80 1.28
N PRO A 233 -19.71 13.90 0.68
CA PRO A 233 -19.38 15.25 1.11
C PRO A 233 -20.14 15.62 2.39
N GLY A 234 -19.55 16.45 3.22
CA GLY A 234 -20.21 16.98 4.41
C GLY A 234 -19.24 17.64 5.37
N GLY A 235 -19.75 18.53 6.20
CA GLY A 235 -19.01 19.15 7.29
C GLY A 235 -18.69 18.18 8.42
N PHE A 236 -18.08 18.70 9.47
CA PHE A 236 -17.82 17.91 10.69
C PHE A 236 -19.16 17.48 11.33
N GLY A 237 -19.21 16.24 11.82
CA GLY A 237 -20.39 15.69 12.52
C GLY A 237 -21.57 15.31 11.63
N THR A 238 -21.42 15.29 10.30
CA THR A 238 -22.52 14.90 9.38
C THR A 238 -22.66 13.40 9.15
N GLY A 239 -21.87 12.58 9.84
CA GLY A 239 -21.95 11.12 9.76
C GLY A 239 -21.21 10.49 8.58
N LYS A 240 -20.22 11.18 7.98
CA LYS A 240 -19.40 10.64 6.87
C LYS A 240 -18.74 9.31 7.23
N THR A 241 -18.00 9.29 8.32
CA THR A 241 -17.31 8.08 8.84
C THR A 241 -18.30 6.96 9.11
N MET A 242 -19.42 7.25 9.80
CA MET A 242 -20.46 6.26 10.07
C MET A 242 -21.08 5.68 8.80
N THR A 243 -21.25 6.50 7.76
CA THR A 243 -21.76 6.02 6.47
C THR A 243 -20.75 5.06 5.82
N GLN A 244 -19.45 5.37 5.87
CA GLN A 244 -18.41 4.49 5.36
C GLN A 244 -18.35 3.17 6.13
N HIS A 245 -18.45 3.19 7.47
CA HIS A 245 -18.50 1.96 8.30
C HIS A 245 -19.72 1.09 7.94
N GLN A 246 -20.88 1.72 7.72
CA GLN A 246 -22.08 0.97 7.31
C GLN A 246 -21.91 0.33 5.92
N ILE A 247 -21.29 1.04 4.98
CA ILE A 247 -20.98 0.47 3.66
C ILE A 247 -19.97 -0.67 3.79
N ALA A 248 -18.91 -0.50 4.60
CA ALA A 248 -17.93 -1.54 4.86
C ALA A 248 -18.57 -2.81 5.40
N LYS A 249 -19.50 -2.67 6.36
CA LYS A 249 -20.18 -3.79 7.00
C LYS A 249 -21.14 -4.53 6.07
N TRP A 250 -21.93 -3.78 5.29
CA TRP A 250 -23.10 -4.33 4.61
C TRP A 250 -22.94 -4.50 3.09
N SER A 251 -21.89 -3.91 2.51
CA SER A 251 -21.70 -4.00 1.06
C SER A 251 -21.42 -5.43 0.59
N ASP A 252 -21.74 -5.68 -0.67
CA ASP A 252 -21.48 -6.95 -1.34
C ASP A 252 -20.04 -7.08 -1.89
N ALA A 253 -19.16 -6.14 -1.54
CA ALA A 253 -17.74 -6.28 -1.81
C ALA A 253 -17.13 -7.48 -1.05
N ASP A 254 -16.18 -8.16 -1.69
CA ASP A 254 -15.48 -9.30 -1.08
C ASP A 254 -14.43 -8.83 -0.09
N ILE A 255 -13.68 -7.79 -0.44
CA ILE A 255 -12.56 -7.26 0.36
C ILE A 255 -12.75 -5.76 0.57
N ILE A 256 -12.32 -5.31 1.74
CA ILE A 256 -12.37 -3.91 2.15
C ILE A 256 -10.96 -3.41 2.46
N ILE A 257 -10.55 -2.33 1.82
CA ILE A 257 -9.36 -1.57 2.20
C ILE A 257 -9.83 -0.25 2.79
N TYR A 258 -9.68 -0.12 4.11
CA TYR A 258 -10.07 1.11 4.81
C TYR A 258 -8.84 1.97 5.10
N ILE A 259 -8.87 3.23 4.67
CA ILE A 259 -7.75 4.15 4.79
C ILE A 259 -8.16 5.32 5.67
N GLY A 260 -7.66 5.33 6.89
CA GLY A 260 -7.75 6.48 7.80
C GLY A 260 -6.65 7.49 7.46
N CYS A 261 -6.98 8.48 6.64
CA CYS A 261 -6.03 9.46 6.13
C CYS A 261 -6.09 10.76 6.92
N GLY A 262 -5.24 10.90 7.93
CA GLY A 262 -5.15 12.09 8.76
C GLY A 262 -6.25 12.22 9.81
N GLU A 263 -6.95 11.14 10.11
CA GLU A 263 -7.97 11.10 11.15
C GLU A 263 -7.33 11.19 12.55
N ARG A 264 -8.14 11.48 13.54
CA ARG A 264 -7.68 11.55 14.92
C ARG A 264 -7.38 10.15 15.46
N GLY A 265 -6.39 10.05 16.34
CA GLY A 265 -6.00 8.77 16.94
C GLY A 265 -7.18 8.06 17.63
N ASN A 266 -8.02 8.78 18.38
CA ASN A 266 -9.20 8.22 19.04
C ASN A 266 -10.27 7.72 18.05
N GLU A 267 -10.45 8.40 16.91
CA GLU A 267 -11.37 7.95 15.86
C GLU A 267 -10.85 6.67 15.19
N MET A 268 -9.53 6.59 14.94
CA MET A 268 -8.93 5.36 14.42
C MET A 268 -8.99 4.19 15.41
N THR A 269 -8.80 4.45 16.71
CA THR A 269 -8.95 3.40 17.74
C THR A 269 -10.38 2.88 17.74
N GLN A 270 -11.38 3.77 17.65
CA GLN A 270 -12.78 3.35 17.56
C GLN A 270 -13.06 2.50 16.31
N VAL A 271 -12.49 2.88 15.14
CA VAL A 271 -12.59 2.06 13.90
C VAL A 271 -12.02 0.66 14.13
N LEU A 272 -10.85 0.58 14.76
CA LEU A 272 -10.19 -0.69 15.07
C LEU A 272 -11.04 -1.58 15.99
N GLU A 273 -11.54 -1.01 17.08
CA GLU A 273 -12.41 -1.72 18.03
C GLU A 273 -13.68 -2.18 17.33
N GLU A 274 -14.38 -1.28 16.60
CA GLU A 274 -15.59 -1.63 15.88
C GLU A 274 -15.36 -2.73 14.84
N PHE A 275 -14.31 -2.65 14.02
CA PHE A 275 -14.05 -3.65 12.98
C PHE A 275 -13.61 -5.00 13.55
N SER A 276 -12.90 -5.01 14.68
CA SER A 276 -12.52 -6.24 15.37
C SER A 276 -13.71 -6.96 16.03
N GLU A 277 -14.69 -6.19 16.52
CA GLU A 277 -15.91 -6.74 17.16
C GLU A 277 -17.01 -7.07 16.15
N LEU A 278 -16.98 -6.43 14.96
CA LEU A 278 -17.99 -6.64 13.94
C LEU A 278 -17.86 -8.01 13.29
N VAL A 279 -19.02 -8.65 13.15
CA VAL A 279 -19.17 -9.89 12.40
C VAL A 279 -19.74 -9.57 11.03
N ASP A 280 -19.13 -10.10 9.99
CA ASP A 280 -19.67 -10.02 8.63
C ASP A 280 -21.01 -10.75 8.57
N PRO A 281 -22.10 -10.06 8.25
CA PRO A 281 -23.43 -10.66 8.26
C PRO A 281 -23.65 -11.75 7.22
N LYS A 282 -22.76 -11.85 6.22
CA LYS A 282 -22.85 -12.86 5.16
C LYS A 282 -22.14 -14.16 5.54
N SER A 283 -20.91 -14.05 6.02
CA SER A 283 -20.05 -15.20 6.33
C SER A 283 -20.17 -15.65 7.79
N GLY A 284 -20.58 -14.78 8.70
CA GLY A 284 -20.55 -15.02 10.16
C GLY A 284 -19.14 -14.96 10.76
N ASN A 285 -18.12 -14.60 9.98
CA ASN A 285 -16.75 -14.44 10.41
C ASN A 285 -16.47 -12.99 10.87
N PRO A 286 -15.37 -12.74 11.60
CA PRO A 286 -14.94 -11.38 11.89
C PRO A 286 -14.81 -10.54 10.61
N LEU A 287 -15.21 -9.27 10.66
CA LEU A 287 -15.11 -8.38 9.51
C LEU A 287 -13.64 -8.16 9.09
N MET A 288 -12.72 -8.23 10.04
CA MET A 288 -11.28 -8.11 9.79
C MET A 288 -10.76 -9.22 8.87
N ASP A 289 -11.34 -10.42 8.86
CA ASP A 289 -10.94 -11.53 7.96
C ASP A 289 -10.98 -11.13 6.46
N ARG A 290 -11.72 -10.08 6.10
CA ARG A 290 -11.79 -9.54 4.73
C ARG A 290 -11.40 -8.07 4.64
N THR A 291 -10.74 -7.54 5.66
CA THR A 291 -10.40 -6.11 5.74
C THR A 291 -8.91 -5.91 5.98
N THR A 292 -8.36 -4.88 5.36
CA THR A 292 -7.05 -4.32 5.71
C THR A 292 -7.24 -2.86 6.09
N LEU A 293 -6.61 -2.45 7.18
CA LEU A 293 -6.65 -1.08 7.67
C LEU A 293 -5.33 -0.37 7.40
N ILE A 294 -5.40 0.84 6.86
CA ILE A 294 -4.25 1.73 6.74
C ILE A 294 -4.51 2.92 7.64
N ALA A 295 -3.78 3.00 8.74
CA ALA A 295 -3.94 4.04 9.74
C ALA A 295 -2.80 5.06 9.66
N ASN A 296 -3.08 6.22 9.09
CA ASN A 296 -2.21 7.37 9.17
C ASN A 296 -2.93 8.49 9.92
N THR A 297 -2.67 8.62 11.21
CA THR A 297 -3.32 9.60 12.07
C THR A 297 -2.76 11.01 11.88
N SER A 298 -3.49 12.01 12.39
CA SER A 298 -3.15 13.43 12.19
C SER A 298 -1.81 13.86 12.81
N ASN A 299 -1.29 13.09 13.77
CA ASN A 299 0.02 13.31 14.40
C ASN A 299 1.17 12.58 13.71
N MET A 300 0.88 11.73 12.72
CA MET A 300 1.90 11.08 11.91
C MET A 300 2.42 12.00 10.80
N PRO A 301 3.61 11.72 10.22
CA PRO A 301 4.21 12.55 9.18
C PRO A 301 3.31 12.76 7.97
N VAL A 302 3.31 14.01 7.46
CA VAL A 302 2.46 14.43 6.34
C VAL A 302 2.76 13.65 5.07
N ALA A 303 4.02 13.32 4.83
CA ALA A 303 4.44 12.56 3.66
C ALA A 303 3.87 11.13 3.65
N ALA A 304 3.89 10.43 4.79
CA ALA A 304 3.28 9.12 4.93
C ALA A 304 1.74 9.19 4.75
N ARG A 305 1.11 10.31 5.15
CA ARG A 305 -0.31 10.55 4.89
C ARG A 305 -0.61 10.67 3.39
N GLU A 306 0.24 11.36 2.66
CA GLU A 306 0.11 11.45 1.20
C GLU A 306 0.24 10.07 0.54
N ALA A 307 1.20 9.26 0.98
CA ALA A 307 1.43 7.92 0.45
C ALA A 307 0.28 6.93 0.76
N SER A 308 -0.42 7.08 1.89
CA SER A 308 -1.41 6.11 2.38
C SER A 308 -2.49 5.73 1.37
N ILE A 309 -2.95 6.69 0.56
CA ILE A 309 -3.96 6.44 -0.47
C ILE A 309 -3.38 5.57 -1.60
N TYR A 310 -2.15 5.84 -2.02
CA TYR A 310 -1.48 5.03 -3.06
C TYR A 310 -1.17 3.62 -2.57
N THR A 311 -0.72 3.49 -1.33
CA THR A 311 -0.52 2.19 -0.66
C THR A 311 -1.82 1.38 -0.68
N GLY A 312 -2.92 1.94 -0.18
CA GLY A 312 -4.20 1.26 -0.16
C GLY A 312 -4.74 0.93 -1.56
N LEU A 313 -4.53 1.82 -2.52
CA LEU A 313 -4.93 1.56 -3.90
C LEU A 313 -4.15 0.39 -4.50
N THR A 314 -2.84 0.33 -4.26
CA THR A 314 -2.00 -0.78 -4.77
C THR A 314 -2.41 -2.13 -4.16
N LEU A 315 -2.72 -2.17 -2.85
CA LEU A 315 -3.24 -3.37 -2.20
C LEU A 315 -4.59 -3.79 -2.81
N ALA A 316 -5.48 -2.83 -3.03
CA ALA A 316 -6.79 -3.10 -3.63
C ALA A 316 -6.67 -3.59 -5.08
N GLU A 317 -5.80 -3.00 -5.88
CA GLU A 317 -5.54 -3.44 -7.25
C GLU A 317 -4.97 -4.86 -7.30
N TYR A 318 -4.16 -5.24 -6.32
CA TYR A 318 -3.62 -6.60 -6.22
C TYR A 318 -4.72 -7.64 -5.98
N TYR A 319 -5.64 -7.39 -5.05
CA TYR A 319 -6.77 -8.29 -4.81
C TYR A 319 -7.79 -8.26 -5.97
N ARG A 320 -7.98 -7.12 -6.62
CA ARG A 320 -8.76 -7.04 -7.87
C ARG A 320 -8.20 -7.97 -8.93
N ASP A 321 -6.88 -8.00 -9.10
CA ASP A 321 -6.22 -8.86 -10.09
C ASP A 321 -6.44 -10.35 -9.79
N MET A 322 -6.66 -10.72 -8.52
CA MET A 322 -7.08 -12.06 -8.12
C MET A 322 -8.55 -12.37 -8.46
N GLY A 323 -9.32 -11.36 -8.92
CA GLY A 323 -10.74 -11.50 -9.29
C GLY A 323 -11.71 -11.25 -8.15
N TYR A 324 -11.31 -10.53 -7.09
CA TYR A 324 -12.18 -10.10 -6.00
C TYR A 324 -12.79 -8.73 -6.27
N ASP A 325 -14.01 -8.52 -5.82
CA ASP A 325 -14.64 -7.21 -5.74
C ASP A 325 -14.10 -6.47 -4.51
N VAL A 326 -13.29 -5.44 -4.74
CA VAL A 326 -12.62 -4.69 -3.67
C VAL A 326 -13.23 -3.31 -3.50
N ALA A 327 -13.63 -2.96 -2.29
CA ALA A 327 -14.07 -1.62 -1.92
C ALA A 327 -12.97 -0.87 -1.17
N ILE A 328 -12.61 0.32 -1.66
CA ILE A 328 -11.68 1.22 -0.98
C ILE A 328 -12.49 2.31 -0.30
N MET A 329 -12.21 2.55 0.97
CA MET A 329 -12.79 3.63 1.76
C MET A 329 -11.69 4.55 2.25
N ALA A 330 -11.77 5.83 1.93
CA ALA A 330 -10.78 6.83 2.34
C ALA A 330 -11.42 7.90 3.21
N ASP A 331 -11.08 7.90 4.47
CA ASP A 331 -11.53 8.88 5.46
C ASP A 331 -10.32 9.66 6.02
N SER A 332 -10.07 10.91 5.65
CA SER A 332 -10.83 11.65 4.64
C SER A 332 -9.92 12.17 3.52
N THR A 333 -10.44 12.24 2.31
CA THR A 333 -9.70 12.77 1.15
C THR A 333 -9.37 14.27 1.30
N SER A 334 -10.06 15.02 2.14
CA SER A 334 -9.72 16.41 2.46
C SER A 334 -8.38 16.52 3.17
N ARG A 335 -8.07 15.59 4.08
CA ARG A 335 -6.77 15.51 4.75
C ARG A 335 -5.66 15.04 3.82
N TRP A 336 -6.00 14.18 2.88
CA TRP A 336 -5.08 13.80 1.82
C TRP A 336 -4.74 14.98 0.90
N ALA A 337 -5.74 15.77 0.50
CA ALA A 337 -5.51 16.99 -0.28
C ALA A 337 -4.66 18.02 0.47
N GLU A 338 -4.83 18.14 1.80
CA GLU A 338 -3.96 18.94 2.66
C GLU A 338 -2.51 18.43 2.62
N ALA A 339 -2.32 17.11 2.69
CA ALA A 339 -1.00 16.50 2.62
C ALA A 339 -0.34 16.73 1.25
N LEU A 340 -1.06 16.51 0.15
CA LEU A 340 -0.60 16.82 -1.20
C LEU A 340 -0.19 18.29 -1.35
N ARG A 341 -0.99 19.21 -0.81
CA ARG A 341 -0.67 20.63 -0.83
C ARG A 341 0.57 20.95 -0.01
N ALA A 342 0.72 20.38 1.18
CA ALA A 342 1.90 20.60 2.01
C ALA A 342 3.17 20.12 1.31
N VAL A 343 3.12 18.94 0.69
CA VAL A 343 4.20 18.38 -0.12
C VAL A 343 4.50 19.26 -1.33
N SER A 344 3.49 19.62 -2.12
CA SER A 344 3.63 20.49 -3.29
C SER A 344 4.11 21.89 -2.92
N TYR A 345 3.63 22.44 -1.80
CA TYR A 345 4.00 23.79 -1.35
C TYR A 345 5.47 23.90 -0.98
N THR A 346 6.06 22.88 -0.39
CA THR A 346 7.51 22.84 -0.13
C THR A 346 8.33 22.78 -1.43
N HIS A 347 7.73 22.39 -2.56
CA HIS A 347 8.35 22.39 -3.89
C HIS A 347 8.08 23.66 -4.69
N LEU A 348 6.87 24.22 -4.59
CA LEU A 348 6.33 25.24 -5.48
C LEU A 348 6.43 26.67 -4.92
N THR A 349 6.98 26.87 -3.72
CA THR A 349 7.05 28.18 -3.06
C THR A 349 7.76 29.27 -3.85
N LEU A 350 8.44 28.93 -4.92
CA LEU A 350 9.14 29.93 -5.74
C LEU A 350 8.41 30.33 -7.04
N LEU A 351 7.33 29.64 -7.42
CA LEU A 351 6.65 29.91 -8.69
C LEU A 351 5.31 30.66 -8.55
N THR A 352 4.72 30.71 -7.37
CA THR A 352 3.39 31.27 -7.17
C THR A 352 3.37 32.66 -6.52
N THR A 353 4.49 33.18 -6.03
CA THR A 353 4.56 34.51 -5.40
C THR A 353 4.75 35.66 -6.38
N SER A 354 4.81 35.41 -7.69
CA SER A 354 5.05 36.46 -8.69
C SER A 354 3.81 36.87 -9.48
N ARG A 355 2.61 36.40 -9.14
CA ARG A 355 1.38 36.88 -9.81
C ARG A 355 0.17 36.80 -8.87
N VAL A 356 0.00 37.80 -8.06
CA VAL A 356 -1.29 38.42 -7.72
C VAL A 356 -1.08 39.91 -7.74
#